data_6272050662a532c57d802946e87a6759
#
_entry.id   6272050662a532c57d802946e87a6759
#
_cell.length_a   1.000
_cell.length_b   1.000
_cell.length_c   1.000
_cell.angle_alpha   90.00
_cell.angle_beta   90.00
_cell.angle_gamma   90.00
#
_symmetry.space_group_name_H-M   'P 1'
#
loop_
_entity.id
_entity.type
_entity.pdbx_description
1 polymer ?
#
loop_
_entity_poly.entity_id
_entity_poly.type
_entity_poly.pdbx_seq_one_letter_code
_entity_poly.pdbx_strand_id
1 'polypeptide(L)'
;MAKEAFQRSKPHVNIGTIGHVDHGKSTLTAALVEVQARKGMATPISYADITKGGTVRDESKTVTIAVSHVEYESEKRHYAHVDCPGHADYVKNMITGAAQMDGAILVVDASQGPMPQTKEHVLLAKQVGVPAIVVCLNKCDLVDDEEMLMLVEEEIKDLLEKYDFDKDTPIVQASSQGALDGEEKWVKAIGDLLEACDNGVPDPVREEDKPFLMCIE
;
A
#
# COMPACT_ATOMS: atom_id res chain seq x y z
N MET A 1 -30.04 2.84 26.25
CA MET A 1 -29.52 3.83 25.29
C MET A 1 -29.42 3.11 23.96
N ALA A 2 -30.16 3.55 22.92
CA ALA A 2 -30.00 3.03 21.58
C ALA A 2 -28.61 3.45 21.10
N LYS A 3 -27.79 2.50 20.61
CA LYS A 3 -26.54 2.84 19.93
C LYS A 3 -26.94 3.62 18.68
N GLU A 4 -26.43 4.85 18.54
CA GLU A 4 -26.56 5.57 17.29
C GLU A 4 -25.98 4.71 16.17
N ALA A 5 -26.74 4.59 15.06
CA ALA A 5 -26.24 3.87 13.90
C ALA A 5 -25.03 4.62 13.34
N PHE A 6 -23.91 3.93 13.18
CA PHE A 6 -22.72 4.49 12.57
C PHE A 6 -23.08 4.91 11.11
N GLN A 7 -23.05 6.20 10.83
CA GLN A 7 -23.23 6.73 9.47
C GLN A 7 -21.86 7.03 8.87
N ARG A 8 -21.49 6.31 7.81
CA ARG A 8 -20.28 6.61 7.04
C ARG A 8 -20.49 7.91 6.26
N SER A 9 -19.61 8.88 6.51
CA SER A 9 -19.63 10.17 5.82
C SER A 9 -18.86 10.14 4.49
N LYS A 10 -17.97 9.15 4.30
CA LYS A 10 -17.10 8.98 3.11
C LYS A 10 -17.18 7.55 2.59
N PRO A 11 -16.98 7.32 1.27
CA PRO A 11 -16.81 5.98 0.72
C PRO A 11 -15.68 5.23 1.44
N HIS A 12 -15.89 3.95 1.68
CA HIS A 12 -14.91 3.09 2.33
C HIS A 12 -14.20 2.22 1.31
N VAL A 13 -12.88 2.29 1.27
CA VAL A 13 -12.03 1.56 0.33
C VAL A 13 -11.00 0.74 1.10
N ASN A 14 -10.89 -0.54 0.78
CA ASN A 14 -9.82 -1.39 1.27
C ASN A 14 -8.63 -1.29 0.32
N ILE A 15 -7.51 -0.80 0.81
CA ILE A 15 -6.28 -0.68 0.04
C ILE A 15 -5.16 -1.44 0.76
N GLY A 16 -4.17 -1.92 0.05
CA GLY A 16 -3.04 -2.55 0.72
C GLY A 16 -1.73 -2.39 0.01
N THR A 17 -0.64 -2.54 0.76
CA THR A 17 0.73 -2.52 0.23
C THR A 17 1.16 -3.91 -0.21
N ILE A 18 1.67 -4.01 -1.44
CA ILE A 18 2.28 -5.21 -2.03
C ILE A 18 3.67 -4.88 -2.58
N GLY A 19 4.52 -5.86 -2.79
CA GLY A 19 5.87 -5.68 -3.34
C GLY A 19 6.92 -6.49 -2.59
N HIS A 20 8.16 -6.39 -3.04
CA HIS A 20 9.27 -7.19 -2.53
C HIS A 20 9.59 -6.92 -1.04
N VAL A 21 10.23 -7.87 -0.38
CA VAL A 21 10.78 -7.68 0.98
C VAL A 21 11.79 -6.52 0.96
N ASP A 22 11.87 -5.76 2.05
CA ASP A 22 12.75 -4.60 2.22
C ASP A 22 12.51 -3.40 1.27
N HIS A 23 11.49 -3.41 0.41
CA HIS A 23 11.10 -2.25 -0.41
C HIS A 23 10.39 -1.15 0.39
N GLY A 24 10.11 -1.37 1.68
CA GLY A 24 9.58 -0.34 2.59
C GLY A 24 8.07 -0.28 2.69
N LYS A 25 7.34 -1.39 2.46
CA LYS A 25 5.88 -1.45 2.58
C LYS A 25 5.36 -0.98 3.94
N SER A 26 5.84 -1.59 5.02
CA SER A 26 5.43 -1.21 6.39
C SER A 26 5.89 0.20 6.78
N THR A 27 7.02 0.66 6.24
CA THR A 27 7.49 2.04 6.41
C THR A 27 6.56 3.02 5.69
N LEU A 28 6.11 2.67 4.48
CA LEU A 28 5.12 3.46 3.74
C LEU A 28 3.77 3.51 4.47
N THR A 29 3.31 2.38 4.99
CA THR A 29 2.09 2.31 5.80
C THR A 29 2.17 3.25 7.00
N ALA A 30 3.30 3.24 7.71
CA ALA A 30 3.54 4.16 8.83
C ALA A 30 3.58 5.63 8.38
N ALA A 31 4.22 5.94 7.25
CA ALA A 31 4.28 7.28 6.70
C ALA A 31 2.89 7.82 6.30
N LEU A 32 2.05 6.98 5.67
CA LEU A 32 0.66 7.33 5.33
C LEU A 32 -0.14 7.68 6.59
N VAL A 33 -0.08 6.83 7.61
CA VAL A 33 -0.78 7.06 8.88
C VAL A 33 -0.27 8.34 9.56
N GLU A 34 1.05 8.53 9.66
CA GLU A 34 1.65 9.69 10.32
C GLU A 34 1.30 11.01 9.61
N VAL A 35 1.41 11.05 8.27
CA VAL A 35 1.08 12.23 7.46
C VAL A 35 -0.40 12.59 7.61
N GLN A 36 -1.30 11.60 7.63
CA GLN A 36 -2.72 11.84 7.82
C GLN A 36 -3.06 12.19 9.27
N ALA A 37 -2.35 11.62 10.25
CA ALA A 37 -2.51 11.99 11.66
C ALA A 37 -2.15 13.45 11.92
N ARG A 38 -1.10 13.98 11.28
CA ARG A 38 -0.74 15.40 11.34
C ARG A 38 -1.85 16.32 10.79
N LYS A 39 -2.68 15.83 9.87
CA LYS A 39 -3.86 16.52 9.34
C LYS A 39 -5.14 16.28 10.17
N GLY A 40 -5.09 15.45 11.22
CA GLY A 40 -6.25 15.05 12.01
C GLY A 40 -7.16 14.02 11.31
N MET A 41 -6.65 13.32 10.29
CA MET A 41 -7.39 12.34 9.46
C MET A 41 -6.98 10.89 9.75
N ALA A 42 -6.20 10.63 10.80
CA ALA A 42 -5.86 9.31 11.29
C ALA A 42 -5.54 9.35 12.79
N THR A 43 -5.65 8.19 13.43
CA THR A 43 -5.11 8.02 14.79
C THR A 43 -3.61 7.70 14.67
N PRO A 44 -2.71 8.44 15.33
CA PRO A 44 -1.29 8.15 15.28
C PRO A 44 -0.98 6.73 15.75
N ILE A 45 -0.27 5.97 14.94
CA ILE A 45 0.19 4.62 15.24
C ILE A 45 1.69 4.57 14.98
N SER A 46 2.48 4.10 15.94
CA SER A 46 3.92 4.01 15.75
C SER A 46 4.29 2.88 14.78
N TYR A 47 5.41 3.02 14.06
CA TYR A 47 5.96 1.95 13.22
C TYR A 47 6.12 0.62 14.00
N ALA A 48 6.56 0.71 15.27
CA ALA A 48 6.68 -0.45 16.14
C ALA A 48 5.33 -1.12 16.44
N ASP A 49 4.23 -0.36 16.49
CA ASP A 49 2.90 -0.91 16.71
C ASP A 49 2.33 -1.58 15.44
N ILE A 50 2.58 -1.02 14.27
CA ILE A 50 2.23 -1.61 12.96
C ILE A 50 2.93 -2.96 12.79
N THR A 51 4.18 -3.06 13.20
CA THR A 51 5.01 -4.27 13.05
C THR A 51 4.91 -5.25 14.22
N LYS A 52 4.24 -4.92 15.33
CA LYS A 52 4.12 -5.77 16.53
C LYS A 52 3.47 -7.13 16.30
N GLY A 53 2.56 -7.24 15.35
CA GLY A 53 1.76 -8.44 15.13
C GLY A 53 2.48 -9.59 14.44
N GLY A 54 3.68 -9.38 13.92
CA GLY A 54 4.29 -10.43 13.11
C GLY A 54 5.61 -10.05 12.47
N THR A 55 6.60 -9.64 13.27
CA THR A 55 7.96 -9.50 12.76
C THR A 55 8.88 -10.52 13.40
N VAL A 56 9.62 -11.25 12.57
CA VAL A 56 10.83 -11.97 13.03
C VAL A 56 12.01 -11.03 12.79
N ARG A 57 12.77 -10.77 13.84
CA ARG A 57 14.07 -10.11 13.71
C ARG A 57 15.11 -11.19 13.50
N ASP A 58 15.66 -11.24 12.30
CA ASP A 58 17.00 -11.76 12.12
C ASP A 58 18.00 -10.64 12.49
N GLU A 59 19.26 -10.97 12.82
CA GLU A 59 20.24 -10.02 13.38
C GLU A 59 20.44 -8.72 12.55
N SER A 60 19.94 -8.68 11.30
CA SER A 60 20.08 -7.54 10.39
C SER A 60 18.77 -7.01 9.76
N LYS A 61 17.63 -7.72 9.85
CA LYS A 61 16.40 -7.37 9.11
C LYS A 61 15.13 -7.63 9.90
N THR A 62 14.14 -6.76 9.71
CA THR A 62 12.78 -6.94 10.23
C THR A 62 11.87 -7.38 9.08
N VAL A 63 11.33 -8.60 9.14
CA VAL A 63 10.44 -9.15 8.12
C VAL A 63 9.03 -9.21 8.67
N THR A 64 8.06 -8.60 7.98
CA THR A 64 6.63 -8.69 8.30
C THR A 64 6.11 -10.08 7.95
N ILE A 65 5.51 -10.77 8.92
CA ILE A 65 4.97 -12.13 8.78
C ILE A 65 3.45 -12.12 8.66
N ALA A 66 2.78 -11.34 9.52
CA ALA A 66 1.34 -11.25 9.59
C ALA A 66 0.82 -10.00 8.89
N VAL A 67 -0.40 -10.08 8.40
CA VAL A 67 -1.14 -8.95 7.85
C VAL A 67 -1.44 -7.97 8.99
N SER A 68 -1.14 -6.69 8.80
CA SER A 68 -1.50 -5.62 9.73
C SER A 68 -2.57 -4.74 9.11
N HIS A 69 -3.52 -4.29 9.92
CA HIS A 69 -4.60 -3.42 9.48
C HIS A 69 -4.50 -2.07 10.18
N VAL A 70 -4.53 -1.00 9.40
CA VAL A 70 -4.59 0.38 9.91
C VAL A 70 -5.67 1.16 9.17
N GLU A 71 -6.17 2.23 9.77
CA GLU A 71 -7.21 3.07 9.20
C GLU A 71 -6.74 4.52 9.13
N TYR A 72 -7.06 5.18 8.02
CA TYR A 72 -6.86 6.61 7.82
C TYR A 72 -7.85 7.16 6.80
N GLU A 73 -7.96 8.48 6.74
CA GLU A 73 -8.83 9.14 5.78
C GLU A 73 -8.04 10.05 4.82
N SER A 74 -8.54 10.18 3.60
CA SER A 74 -8.26 11.30 2.72
C SER A 74 -9.38 12.34 2.84
N GLU A 75 -9.29 13.41 2.06
CA GLU A 75 -10.42 14.34 1.94
C GLU A 75 -11.67 13.68 1.34
N LYS A 76 -11.49 12.71 0.45
CA LYS A 76 -12.56 12.07 -0.33
C LYS A 76 -13.02 10.75 0.27
N ARG A 77 -12.14 9.95 0.88
CA ARG A 77 -12.36 8.54 1.21
C ARG A 77 -11.88 8.17 2.61
N HIS A 78 -12.46 7.10 3.15
CA HIS A 78 -11.96 6.40 4.32
C HIS A 78 -11.29 5.10 3.86
N TYR A 79 -10.04 4.90 4.26
CA TYR A 79 -9.23 3.74 3.89
C TYR A 79 -9.05 2.77 5.06
N ALA A 80 -9.35 1.49 4.82
CA ALA A 80 -8.80 0.40 5.60
C ALA A 80 -7.57 -0.13 4.85
N HIS A 81 -6.40 0.00 5.45
CA HIS A 81 -5.13 -0.34 4.82
C HIS A 81 -4.61 -1.66 5.36
N VAL A 82 -4.25 -2.55 4.45
CA VAL A 82 -3.73 -3.88 4.71
C VAL A 82 -2.24 -3.92 4.38
N ASP A 83 -1.38 -4.01 5.38
CA ASP A 83 0.07 -4.19 5.15
C ASP A 83 0.38 -5.66 4.94
N CYS A 84 0.70 -6.03 3.69
CA CYS A 84 0.97 -7.41 3.30
C CYS A 84 2.44 -7.80 3.50
N PRO A 85 2.71 -9.03 3.97
CA PRO A 85 4.07 -9.54 4.04
C PRO A 85 4.69 -9.63 2.63
N GLY A 86 5.98 -9.33 2.53
CA GLY A 86 6.72 -9.35 1.26
C GLY A 86 7.50 -10.64 0.99
N HIS A 87 7.65 -11.51 1.99
CA HIS A 87 8.49 -12.69 1.87
C HIS A 87 7.74 -13.88 1.24
N ALA A 88 8.42 -14.64 0.38
CA ALA A 88 7.84 -15.77 -0.34
C ALA A 88 7.21 -16.85 0.58
N ASP A 89 7.76 -17.05 1.78
CA ASP A 89 7.22 -18.03 2.76
C ASP A 89 5.83 -17.65 3.28
N TYR A 90 5.42 -16.38 3.13
CA TYR A 90 4.15 -15.85 3.64
C TYR A 90 3.13 -15.51 2.53
N VAL A 91 3.28 -16.12 1.35
CA VAL A 91 2.39 -15.91 0.19
C VAL A 91 0.92 -16.18 0.54
N LYS A 92 0.64 -17.14 1.42
CA LYS A 92 -0.75 -17.40 1.86
C LYS A 92 -1.36 -16.19 2.55
N ASN A 93 -0.62 -15.55 3.45
CA ASN A 93 -1.08 -14.36 4.16
C ASN A 93 -1.25 -13.17 3.20
N MET A 94 -0.35 -13.07 2.21
CA MET A 94 -0.48 -12.08 1.15
C MET A 94 -1.76 -12.29 0.32
N ILE A 95 -2.06 -13.53 -0.08
CA ILE A 95 -3.28 -13.85 -0.85
C ILE A 95 -4.54 -13.51 -0.06
N THR A 96 -4.59 -13.87 1.23
CA THR A 96 -5.73 -13.56 2.10
C THR A 96 -5.93 -12.06 2.24
N GLY A 97 -4.85 -11.30 2.47
CA GLY A 97 -4.91 -9.83 2.52
C GLY A 97 -5.33 -9.21 1.19
N ALA A 98 -4.73 -9.65 0.08
CA ALA A 98 -5.01 -9.12 -1.25
C ALA A 98 -6.45 -9.38 -1.71
N ALA A 99 -7.05 -10.52 -1.33
CA ALA A 99 -8.43 -10.84 -1.68
C ALA A 99 -9.48 -9.89 -1.06
N GLN A 100 -9.08 -9.10 -0.07
CA GLN A 100 -9.95 -8.12 0.60
C GLN A 100 -9.79 -6.71 0.01
N MET A 101 -8.86 -6.49 -0.92
CA MET A 101 -8.50 -5.17 -1.42
C MET A 101 -9.37 -4.73 -2.59
N ASP A 102 -9.79 -3.47 -2.54
CA ASP A 102 -10.42 -2.75 -3.65
C ASP A 102 -9.38 -2.07 -4.56
N GLY A 103 -8.12 -1.99 -4.09
CA GLY A 103 -6.96 -1.50 -4.82
C GLY A 103 -5.67 -1.83 -4.09
N ALA A 104 -4.53 -1.76 -4.76
CA ALA A 104 -3.23 -2.02 -4.15
C ALA A 104 -2.22 -0.92 -4.44
N ILE A 105 -1.32 -0.67 -3.49
CA ILE A 105 -0.13 0.16 -3.68
C ILE A 105 1.06 -0.79 -3.89
N LEU A 106 1.59 -0.80 -5.10
CA LEU A 106 2.81 -1.53 -5.42
C LEU A 106 4.03 -0.71 -4.99
N VAL A 107 4.75 -1.19 -4.00
CA VAL A 107 5.94 -0.52 -3.47
C VAL A 107 7.18 -1.11 -4.12
N VAL A 108 7.94 -0.27 -4.83
CA VAL A 108 9.18 -0.63 -5.49
C VAL A 108 10.31 0.26 -4.97
N ASP A 109 11.44 -0.34 -4.63
CA ASP A 109 12.65 0.38 -4.27
C ASP A 109 13.30 0.97 -5.53
N ALA A 110 13.45 2.30 -5.56
CA ALA A 110 13.98 3.02 -6.71
C ALA A 110 15.42 2.60 -7.07
N SER A 111 16.21 2.15 -6.10
CA SER A 111 17.60 1.72 -6.32
C SER A 111 17.73 0.30 -6.87
N GLN A 112 16.67 -0.52 -6.74
CA GLN A 112 16.70 -1.95 -7.11
C GLN A 112 15.75 -2.30 -8.26
N GLY A 113 14.70 -1.51 -8.47
CA GLY A 113 13.68 -1.79 -9.45
C GLY A 113 12.77 -3.00 -9.09
N PRO A 114 12.00 -3.51 -10.07
CA PRO A 114 11.09 -4.64 -9.87
C PRO A 114 11.84 -5.95 -9.63
N MET A 115 11.79 -6.47 -8.41
CA MET A 115 12.40 -7.73 -7.98
C MET A 115 11.48 -8.93 -8.22
N PRO A 116 11.96 -10.20 -8.10
CA PRO A 116 11.14 -11.38 -8.38
C PRO A 116 9.82 -11.42 -7.61
N GLN A 117 9.81 -11.11 -6.32
CA GLN A 117 8.58 -11.08 -5.51
C GLN A 117 7.64 -9.94 -5.92
N THR A 118 8.16 -8.84 -6.46
CA THR A 118 7.32 -7.78 -7.05
C THR A 118 6.45 -8.36 -8.18
N LYS A 119 7.07 -9.15 -9.07
CA LYS A 119 6.38 -9.81 -10.19
C LYS A 119 5.35 -10.84 -9.70
N GLU A 120 5.70 -11.62 -8.70
CA GLU A 120 4.80 -12.59 -8.07
C GLU A 120 3.59 -11.90 -7.43
N HIS A 121 3.81 -10.80 -6.71
CA HIS A 121 2.73 -10.07 -6.05
C HIS A 121 1.78 -9.40 -7.05
N VAL A 122 2.28 -8.85 -8.15
CA VAL A 122 1.44 -8.29 -9.23
C VAL A 122 0.59 -9.40 -9.86
N LEU A 123 1.19 -10.57 -10.15
CA LEU A 123 0.46 -11.73 -10.66
C LEU A 123 -0.63 -12.19 -9.68
N LEU A 124 -0.31 -12.32 -8.40
CA LEU A 124 -1.26 -12.73 -7.37
C LEU A 124 -2.39 -11.71 -7.20
N ALA A 125 -2.08 -10.43 -7.16
CA ALA A 125 -3.09 -9.35 -7.11
C ALA A 125 -4.08 -9.47 -8.28
N LYS A 126 -3.59 -9.74 -9.49
CA LYS A 126 -4.43 -9.99 -10.66
C LYS A 126 -5.31 -11.24 -10.49
N GLN A 127 -4.74 -12.35 -10.01
CA GLN A 127 -5.47 -13.62 -9.82
C GLN A 127 -6.57 -13.52 -8.75
N VAL A 128 -6.36 -12.76 -7.68
CA VAL A 128 -7.38 -12.55 -6.63
C VAL A 128 -8.37 -11.46 -6.98
N GLY A 129 -8.19 -10.78 -8.13
CA GLY A 129 -9.17 -9.83 -8.67
C GLY A 129 -9.01 -8.41 -8.13
N VAL A 130 -7.83 -7.99 -7.68
CA VAL A 130 -7.56 -6.57 -7.35
C VAL A 130 -7.76 -5.72 -8.62
N PRO A 131 -8.71 -4.77 -8.62
CA PRO A 131 -9.10 -4.09 -9.85
C PRO A 131 -8.12 -3.02 -10.31
N ALA A 132 -7.36 -2.40 -9.40
CA ALA A 132 -6.44 -1.31 -9.72
C ALA A 132 -5.19 -1.34 -8.85
N ILE A 133 -4.08 -0.88 -9.43
CA ILE A 133 -2.80 -0.69 -8.75
C ILE A 133 -2.40 0.78 -8.87
N VAL A 134 -1.80 1.33 -7.81
CA VAL A 134 -1.07 2.59 -7.81
C VAL A 134 0.37 2.27 -7.41
N VAL A 135 1.36 2.91 -8.01
CA VAL A 135 2.76 2.61 -7.74
C VAL A 135 3.39 3.66 -6.83
N CYS A 136 4.05 3.21 -5.78
CA CYS A 136 4.97 4.02 -4.98
C CYS A 136 6.41 3.60 -5.31
N LEU A 137 7.12 4.45 -6.05
CA LEU A 137 8.56 4.33 -6.24
C LEU A 137 9.25 4.89 -4.99
N ASN A 138 9.60 4.00 -4.08
CA ASN A 138 10.09 4.35 -2.74
C ASN A 138 11.61 4.45 -2.69
N LYS A 139 12.14 5.10 -1.65
CA LYS A 139 13.56 5.34 -1.42
C LYS A 139 14.23 6.18 -2.51
N CYS A 140 13.49 7.10 -3.12
CA CYS A 140 14.05 8.03 -4.10
C CYS A 140 15.07 9.01 -3.51
N ASP A 141 15.17 9.11 -2.18
CA ASP A 141 16.22 9.82 -1.46
C ASP A 141 17.62 9.17 -1.62
N LEU A 142 17.68 7.91 -2.03
CA LEU A 142 18.93 7.17 -2.24
C LEU A 142 19.41 7.19 -3.71
N VAL A 143 18.65 7.81 -4.62
CA VAL A 143 18.93 7.81 -6.06
C VAL A 143 18.99 9.25 -6.57
N ASP A 144 20.18 9.70 -6.93
CA ASP A 144 20.41 11.05 -7.48
C ASP A 144 20.31 11.09 -9.01
N ASP A 145 20.22 9.92 -9.67
CA ASP A 145 20.20 9.79 -11.12
C ASP A 145 18.77 9.71 -11.65
N GLU A 146 18.33 10.79 -12.32
CA GLU A 146 17.00 10.87 -12.93
C GLU A 146 16.81 9.85 -14.07
N GLU A 147 17.86 9.52 -14.84
CA GLU A 147 17.76 8.53 -15.90
C GLU A 147 17.50 7.14 -15.34
N MET A 148 18.13 6.81 -14.20
CA MET A 148 17.86 5.56 -13.49
C MET A 148 16.41 5.48 -12.99
N LEU A 149 15.86 6.56 -12.43
CA LEU A 149 14.46 6.60 -12.01
C LEU A 149 13.51 6.37 -13.20
N MET A 150 13.78 7.01 -14.35
CA MET A 150 12.97 6.80 -15.56
C MET A 150 13.03 5.36 -16.07
N LEU A 151 14.20 4.72 -16.06
CA LEU A 151 14.34 3.32 -16.46
C LEU A 151 13.53 2.38 -15.54
N VAL A 152 13.57 2.60 -14.23
CA VAL A 152 12.80 1.81 -13.28
C VAL A 152 11.28 2.02 -13.47
N GLU A 153 10.84 3.24 -13.76
CA GLU A 153 9.43 3.52 -14.09
C GLU A 153 8.97 2.78 -15.34
N GLU A 154 9.79 2.74 -16.40
CA GLU A 154 9.49 1.98 -17.63
C GLU A 154 9.42 0.47 -17.35
N GLU A 155 10.36 -0.09 -16.57
CA GLU A 155 10.32 -1.50 -16.17
C GLU A 155 9.05 -1.84 -15.37
N ILE A 156 8.57 -0.92 -14.55
CA ILE A 156 7.32 -1.10 -13.79
C ILE A 156 6.11 -1.08 -14.73
N LYS A 157 6.06 -0.14 -15.69
CA LYS A 157 4.97 -0.06 -16.69
C LYS A 157 4.91 -1.33 -17.53
N ASP A 158 6.04 -1.81 -18.02
CA ASP A 158 6.14 -3.07 -18.78
C ASP A 158 5.65 -4.26 -17.95
N LEU A 159 5.99 -4.28 -16.65
CA LEU A 159 5.54 -5.30 -15.74
C LEU A 159 4.01 -5.27 -15.56
N LEU A 160 3.42 -4.09 -15.37
CA LEU A 160 1.98 -3.93 -15.20
C LEU A 160 1.22 -4.31 -16.46
N GLU A 161 1.67 -3.85 -17.62
CA GLU A 161 1.08 -4.20 -18.93
C GLU A 161 1.12 -5.71 -19.19
N LYS A 162 2.21 -6.37 -18.84
CA LYS A 162 2.37 -7.83 -18.97
C LYS A 162 1.31 -8.63 -18.18
N TYR A 163 0.80 -8.07 -17.09
CA TYR A 163 -0.22 -8.71 -16.25
C TYR A 163 -1.61 -8.06 -16.42
N ASP A 164 -1.84 -7.38 -17.55
CA ASP A 164 -3.12 -6.75 -17.91
C ASP A 164 -3.60 -5.70 -16.88
N PHE A 165 -2.70 -4.98 -16.25
CA PHE A 165 -3.00 -3.73 -15.55
C PHE A 165 -2.81 -2.54 -16.48
N ASP A 166 -3.42 -1.40 -16.14
CA ASP A 166 -3.29 -0.20 -16.93
C ASP A 166 -1.83 0.31 -16.91
N LYS A 167 -1.25 0.51 -18.08
CA LYS A 167 0.09 1.07 -18.23
C LYS A 167 0.19 2.55 -17.83
N ASP A 168 -0.96 3.25 -17.88
CA ASP A 168 -1.07 4.64 -17.43
C ASP A 168 -1.30 4.76 -15.91
N THR A 169 -1.11 3.64 -15.18
CA THR A 169 -1.12 3.59 -13.72
C THR A 169 -0.23 4.68 -13.12
N PRO A 170 -0.73 5.48 -12.16
CA PRO A 170 0.06 6.52 -11.52
C PRO A 170 1.28 5.93 -10.80
N ILE A 171 2.46 6.51 -11.10
CA ILE A 171 3.71 6.21 -10.39
C ILE A 171 4.11 7.46 -9.61
N VAL A 172 4.23 7.34 -8.29
CA VAL A 172 4.60 8.44 -7.41
C VAL A 172 5.97 8.16 -6.79
N GLN A 173 6.92 9.04 -7.03
CA GLN A 173 8.25 9.01 -6.44
C GLN A 173 8.19 9.51 -4.99
N ALA A 174 8.66 8.70 -4.05
CA ALA A 174 8.59 9.01 -2.62
C ALA A 174 9.83 8.51 -1.85
N SER A 175 10.00 9.03 -0.64
CA SER A 175 10.80 8.44 0.42
C SER A 175 9.93 8.31 1.66
N SER A 176 9.56 7.08 1.99
CA SER A 176 8.74 6.81 3.18
C SER A 176 9.48 7.20 4.47
N GLN A 177 10.80 6.98 4.51
CA GLN A 177 11.62 7.35 5.67
C GLN A 177 11.74 8.88 5.79
N GLY A 178 12.05 9.58 4.69
CA GLY A 178 12.11 11.05 4.70
C GLY A 178 10.78 11.71 5.09
N ALA A 179 9.64 11.08 4.72
CA ALA A 179 8.33 11.56 5.15
C ALA A 179 8.11 11.39 6.66
N LEU A 180 8.54 10.25 7.24
CA LEU A 180 8.51 10.04 8.70
C LEU A 180 9.41 11.02 9.44
N ASP A 181 10.58 11.33 8.90
CA ASP A 181 11.51 12.31 9.43
C ASP A 181 11.01 13.77 9.30
N GLY A 182 9.92 13.95 8.55
CA GLY A 182 9.22 15.23 8.42
C GLY A 182 9.74 16.14 7.32
N GLU A 183 10.47 15.62 6.35
CA GLU A 183 10.93 16.37 5.18
C GLU A 183 9.74 16.76 4.30
N GLU A 184 9.51 18.06 4.13
CA GLU A 184 8.34 18.62 3.42
C GLU A 184 8.14 18.02 2.02
N LYS A 185 9.22 17.83 1.26
CA LYS A 185 9.20 17.21 -0.07
C LYS A 185 8.54 15.84 -0.03
N TRP A 186 8.94 15.00 0.92
CA TRP A 186 8.46 13.63 1.01
C TRP A 186 7.09 13.53 1.68
N VAL A 187 6.81 14.40 2.65
CA VAL A 187 5.46 14.54 3.21
C VAL A 187 4.46 14.89 2.13
N LYS A 188 4.82 15.81 1.21
CA LYS A 188 3.99 16.15 0.06
C LYS A 188 3.83 14.95 -0.87
N ALA A 189 4.92 14.23 -1.20
CA ALA A 189 4.87 13.05 -2.07
C ALA A 189 3.95 11.93 -1.51
N ILE A 190 3.90 11.73 -0.20
CA ILE A 190 2.93 10.82 0.43
C ILE A 190 1.49 11.33 0.27
N GLY A 191 1.29 12.65 0.32
CA GLY A 191 -0.01 13.26 0.00
C GLY A 191 -0.43 13.03 -1.46
N ASP A 192 0.50 13.24 -2.39
CA ASP A 192 0.29 13.03 -3.83
C ASP A 192 0.00 11.53 -4.12
N LEU A 193 0.65 10.60 -3.40
CA LEU A 193 0.34 9.16 -3.48
C LEU A 193 -1.09 8.86 -3.04
N LEU A 194 -1.55 9.48 -1.95
CA LEU A 194 -2.92 9.27 -1.48
C LEU A 194 -3.94 9.87 -2.45
N GLU A 195 -3.63 11.02 -3.06
CA GLU A 195 -4.46 11.59 -4.12
C GLU A 195 -4.49 10.69 -5.37
N ALA A 196 -3.37 10.09 -5.74
CA ALA A 196 -3.31 9.08 -6.80
C ALA A 196 -4.19 7.86 -6.48
N CYS A 197 -4.24 7.41 -5.23
CA CYS A 197 -5.17 6.37 -4.79
C CYS A 197 -6.64 6.83 -4.87
N ASP A 198 -6.94 8.06 -4.46
CA ASP A 198 -8.29 8.63 -4.54
C ASP A 198 -8.82 8.68 -5.97
N ASN A 199 -7.96 8.88 -6.96
CA ASN A 199 -8.32 9.03 -8.36
C ASN A 199 -8.16 7.73 -9.16
N GLY A 200 -7.19 6.87 -8.82
CA GLY A 200 -6.83 5.68 -9.58
C GLY A 200 -7.55 4.40 -9.11
N VAL A 201 -7.99 4.33 -7.87
CA VAL A 201 -8.73 3.17 -7.37
C VAL A 201 -10.23 3.41 -7.56
N PRO A 202 -10.97 2.49 -8.22
CA PRO A 202 -12.41 2.65 -8.40
C PRO A 202 -13.17 2.56 -7.07
N ASP A 203 -14.33 3.21 -6.99
CA ASP A 203 -15.21 3.03 -5.84
C ASP A 203 -15.76 1.59 -5.84
N PRO A 204 -15.65 0.88 -4.72
CA PRO A 204 -16.08 -0.51 -4.66
C PRO A 204 -17.61 -0.62 -4.74
N VAL A 205 -18.08 -1.45 -5.66
CA VAL A 205 -19.51 -1.82 -5.75
C VAL A 205 -19.78 -2.88 -4.70
N ARG A 206 -20.53 -2.51 -3.65
CA ARG A 206 -20.94 -3.45 -2.58
C ARG A 206 -22.30 -4.06 -2.92
N GLU A 207 -22.37 -5.40 -2.87
CA GLU A 207 -23.60 -6.14 -3.10
C GLU A 207 -24.43 -6.23 -1.82
N GLU A 208 -25.13 -5.16 -1.44
CA GLU A 208 -25.86 -5.03 -0.18
C GLU A 208 -27.07 -5.98 -0.08
N ASP A 209 -27.61 -6.42 -1.22
CA ASP A 209 -28.77 -7.33 -1.31
C ASP A 209 -28.43 -8.81 -1.16
N LYS A 210 -27.13 -9.18 -1.10
CA LYS A 210 -26.70 -10.57 -0.93
C LYS A 210 -26.57 -10.96 0.53
N PRO A 211 -26.68 -12.27 0.83
CA PRO A 211 -26.40 -12.78 2.18
C PRO A 211 -24.99 -12.38 2.66
N PHE A 212 -24.88 -12.09 3.96
CA PHE A 212 -23.61 -11.74 4.57
C PHE A 212 -22.56 -12.83 4.32
N LEU A 213 -21.41 -12.41 3.80
CA LEU A 213 -20.24 -13.24 3.56
C LEU A 213 -19.04 -12.66 4.32
N MET A 214 -18.34 -13.47 5.07
CA MET A 214 -17.12 -13.11 5.76
C MET A 214 -16.05 -14.17 5.49
N CYS A 215 -14.89 -13.75 5.02
CA CYS A 215 -13.72 -14.62 4.95
C CYS A 215 -13.19 -14.86 6.37
N ILE A 216 -12.80 -16.10 6.66
CA ILE A 216 -12.18 -16.49 7.95
C ILE A 216 -10.69 -16.71 7.66
N GLU A 217 -9.85 -16.03 8.44
CA GLU A 217 -8.39 -16.15 8.42
C GLU A 217 -7.90 -17.24 9.38
#